data_55d03b70f95a350c40856a2d41177302
#
_entry.id   55d03b70f95a350c40856a2d41177302
#
_cell.length_a   1.000
_cell.length_b   1.000
_cell.length_c   1.000
_cell.angle_alpha   90.00
_cell.angle_beta   90.00
_cell.angle_gamma   90.00
#
_symmetry.space_group_name_H-M   'P 1'
#
loop_
_entity.id
_entity.type
_entity.pdbx_description
1 polymer ?
#
loop_
_entity_poly.entity_id
_entity_poly.type
_entity_poly.pdbx_seq_one_letter_code
_entity_poly.pdbx_strand_id
1 'polypeptide(L)'
;MLEPGVKKLIAPARKSMITTAIITSIGGTCAIVPYIAITEIAANWFRGSPSGTLWLWVWVAIVAVFANGLLYGIGLGVTHISEANLRYQLRRRLVQAFGRIPLGRVDQTSSGSIRKMVCDDTAAIHTLVAHLAGDAMNSITALVVGIGYLMWVDWQLTLLILGVWVLIFVVVTGTMMRGFSESTSQFSSAKTELSAATVEMVEGIKEIKNFQAAATARTRFDKARRYFADISYQWLAASGKPMAIISSFFQPAVILVTIAPPTVWFVSKDWLEPAYALPFFMVGVGLPVGFL
;
A
#
# COMPACT_ATOMS: atom_id res chain seq x y z
N MET A 1 -15.11 -5.07 -0.51
CA MET A 1 -16.06 -4.19 -1.26
C MET A 1 -16.27 -2.91 -0.47
N LEU A 2 -16.19 -1.73 -1.09
CA LEU A 2 -16.46 -0.46 -0.43
C LEU A 2 -17.94 -0.39 -0.01
N GLU A 3 -18.19 0.11 1.21
CA GLU A 3 -19.55 0.32 1.71
C GLU A 3 -20.39 1.22 0.80
N PRO A 4 -21.72 1.03 0.72
CA PRO A 4 -22.59 1.84 -0.16
C PRO A 4 -22.50 3.35 0.09
N GLY A 5 -22.26 3.76 1.35
CA GLY A 5 -22.06 5.15 1.73
C GLY A 5 -20.79 5.75 1.11
N VAL A 6 -19.67 5.04 1.18
CA VAL A 6 -18.38 5.47 0.60
C VAL A 6 -18.47 5.60 -0.91
N LYS A 7 -19.17 4.67 -1.59
CA LYS A 7 -19.39 4.75 -3.07
C LYS A 7 -20.12 6.04 -3.47
N LYS A 8 -21.12 6.47 -2.69
CA LYS A 8 -21.84 7.73 -2.96
C LYS A 8 -20.96 8.94 -2.71
N LEU A 9 -20.10 8.90 -1.68
CA LEU A 9 -19.18 10.00 -1.38
C LEU A 9 -18.14 10.23 -2.47
N ILE A 10 -17.56 9.16 -3.03
CA ILE A 10 -16.52 9.26 -4.06
C ILE A 10 -17.05 9.34 -5.48
N ALA A 11 -18.37 9.19 -5.69
CA ALA A 11 -19.01 9.21 -7.01
C ALA A 11 -18.58 10.41 -7.89
N PRO A 12 -18.45 11.65 -7.39
CA PRO A 12 -18.00 12.78 -8.19
C PRO A 12 -16.55 12.62 -8.71
N ALA A 13 -15.68 11.94 -7.96
CA ALA A 13 -14.28 11.70 -8.33
C ALA A 13 -14.09 10.47 -9.23
N ARG A 14 -15.13 9.66 -9.45
CA ARG A 14 -15.03 8.37 -10.16
C ARG A 14 -14.42 8.48 -11.55
N LYS A 15 -14.79 9.51 -12.32
CA LYS A 15 -14.25 9.72 -13.68
C LYS A 15 -12.74 9.97 -13.61
N SER A 16 -12.27 10.85 -12.73
CA SER A 16 -10.85 11.13 -12.52
C SER A 16 -10.09 9.89 -12.06
N MET A 17 -10.64 9.10 -11.14
CA MET A 17 -10.03 7.84 -10.70
C MET A 17 -9.88 6.84 -11.85
N ILE A 18 -10.88 6.71 -12.73
CA ILE A 18 -10.81 5.83 -13.91
C ILE A 18 -9.77 6.37 -14.89
N THR A 19 -9.77 7.67 -15.18
CA THR A 19 -8.78 8.29 -16.08
C THR A 19 -7.35 8.07 -15.55
N THR A 20 -7.13 8.29 -14.26
CA THR A 20 -5.85 8.02 -13.62
C THR A 20 -5.48 6.55 -13.71
N ALA A 21 -6.42 5.65 -13.42
CA ALA A 21 -6.19 4.20 -13.53
C ALA A 21 -5.70 3.80 -14.93
N ILE A 22 -6.30 4.36 -16.00
CA ILE A 22 -5.87 4.11 -17.39
C ILE A 22 -4.47 4.67 -17.64
N ILE A 23 -4.21 5.92 -17.27
CA ILE A 23 -2.93 6.59 -17.49
C ILE A 23 -1.82 5.86 -16.74
N THR A 24 -2.04 5.54 -15.46
CA THR A 24 -1.03 4.85 -14.64
C THR A 24 -0.86 3.39 -15.03
N SER A 25 -1.86 2.73 -15.64
CA SER A 25 -1.69 1.39 -16.23
C SER A 25 -0.72 1.44 -17.41
N ILE A 26 -0.82 2.44 -18.29
CA ILE A 26 0.16 2.62 -19.37
C ILE A 26 1.55 2.89 -18.77
N GLY A 27 1.61 3.72 -17.73
CA GLY A 27 2.85 3.96 -16.95
C GLY A 27 3.43 2.66 -16.39
N GLY A 28 2.61 1.83 -15.75
CA GLY A 28 3.01 0.53 -15.19
C GLY A 28 3.56 -0.43 -16.26
N THR A 29 3.03 -0.40 -17.48
CA THR A 29 3.62 -1.13 -18.61
C THR A 29 5.03 -0.61 -18.92
N CYS A 30 5.21 0.72 -18.97
CA CYS A 30 6.50 1.34 -19.19
C CYS A 30 7.51 1.03 -18.06
N ALA A 31 7.05 0.77 -16.84
CA ALA A 31 7.92 0.46 -15.70
C ALA A 31 8.71 -0.87 -15.89
N ILE A 32 8.18 -1.82 -16.63
CA ILE A 32 8.84 -3.11 -16.89
C ILE A 32 9.82 -3.05 -18.05
N VAL A 33 9.62 -2.12 -19.00
CA VAL A 33 10.46 -2.01 -20.21
C VAL A 33 11.96 -1.86 -19.94
N PRO A 34 12.44 -1.10 -18.93
CA PRO A 34 13.88 -1.01 -18.62
C PRO A 34 14.50 -2.36 -18.25
N TYR A 35 13.77 -3.21 -17.52
CA TYR A 35 14.26 -4.55 -17.16
C TYR A 35 14.34 -5.45 -18.39
N ILE A 36 13.36 -5.37 -19.29
CA ILE A 36 13.38 -6.06 -20.60
C ILE A 36 14.57 -5.56 -21.43
N ALA A 37 14.77 -4.24 -21.49
CA ALA A 37 15.85 -3.64 -22.25
C ALA A 37 17.24 -4.10 -21.75
N ILE A 38 17.45 -4.18 -20.44
CA ILE A 38 18.70 -4.69 -19.86
C ILE A 38 18.93 -6.13 -20.29
N THR A 39 17.92 -6.97 -20.28
CA THR A 39 18.05 -8.38 -20.73
C THR A 39 18.34 -8.47 -22.20
N GLU A 40 17.71 -7.67 -23.03
CA GLU A 40 17.98 -7.60 -24.47
C GLU A 40 19.37 -7.05 -24.79
N ILE A 41 19.84 -6.04 -24.04
CA ILE A 41 21.23 -5.55 -24.16
C ILE A 41 22.21 -6.68 -23.87
N ALA A 42 22.03 -7.39 -22.78
CA ALA A 42 22.92 -8.51 -22.41
C ALA A 42 22.86 -9.65 -23.43
N ALA A 43 21.69 -10.07 -23.86
CA ALA A 43 21.53 -11.13 -24.87
C ALA A 43 22.17 -10.75 -26.21
N ASN A 44 21.97 -9.50 -26.66
CA ASN A 44 22.58 -8.99 -27.89
C ASN A 44 24.10 -8.83 -27.78
N TRP A 45 24.60 -8.45 -26.59
CA TRP A 45 26.04 -8.39 -26.35
C TRP A 45 26.69 -9.76 -26.48
N PHE A 46 26.13 -10.81 -25.86
CA PHE A 46 26.63 -12.18 -25.95
C PHE A 46 26.56 -12.76 -27.38
N ARG A 47 25.59 -12.32 -28.19
CA ARG A 47 25.45 -12.73 -29.59
C ARG A 47 26.35 -11.95 -30.54
N GLY A 48 27.12 -10.98 -30.05
CA GLY A 48 28.00 -10.13 -30.90
C GLY A 48 27.23 -9.19 -31.84
N SER A 49 26.01 -8.78 -31.46
CA SER A 49 25.16 -7.92 -32.27
C SER A 49 25.82 -6.55 -32.50
N PRO A 50 25.46 -5.83 -33.60
CA PRO A 50 25.98 -4.50 -33.88
C PRO A 50 25.71 -3.51 -32.73
N SER A 51 26.63 -2.61 -32.47
CA SER A 51 26.52 -1.59 -31.41
C SER A 51 25.26 -0.74 -31.51
N GLY A 52 24.75 -0.51 -32.72
CA GLY A 52 23.51 0.22 -32.94
C GLY A 52 22.28 -0.45 -32.29
N THR A 53 22.21 -1.79 -32.27
CA THR A 53 21.15 -2.53 -31.61
C THR A 53 21.17 -2.36 -30.08
N LEU A 54 22.40 -2.34 -29.50
CA LEU A 54 22.58 -2.11 -28.06
C LEU A 54 22.12 -0.70 -27.67
N TRP A 55 22.55 0.31 -28.45
CA TRP A 55 22.12 1.70 -28.22
C TRP A 55 20.61 1.91 -28.38
N LEU A 56 19.97 1.17 -29.30
CA LEU A 56 18.50 1.20 -29.41
C LEU A 56 17.82 0.82 -28.09
N TRP A 57 18.24 -0.29 -27.48
CA TRP A 57 17.67 -0.74 -26.21
C TRP A 57 17.98 0.20 -25.04
N VAL A 58 19.15 0.86 -25.04
CA VAL A 58 19.47 1.92 -24.08
C VAL A 58 18.46 3.07 -24.18
N TRP A 59 18.20 3.55 -25.41
CA TRP A 59 17.23 4.62 -25.62
C TRP A 59 15.80 4.19 -25.28
N VAL A 60 15.41 2.96 -25.60
CA VAL A 60 14.12 2.39 -25.21
C VAL A 60 13.97 2.39 -23.68
N ALA A 61 14.99 1.97 -22.94
CA ALA A 61 14.97 2.00 -21.47
C ALA A 61 14.81 3.43 -20.93
N ILE A 62 15.61 4.38 -21.45
CA ILE A 62 15.55 5.78 -21.01
C ILE A 62 14.17 6.38 -21.26
N VAL A 63 13.65 6.23 -22.49
CA VAL A 63 12.32 6.74 -22.84
C VAL A 63 11.23 6.11 -21.96
N ALA A 64 11.32 4.81 -21.69
CA ALA A 64 10.35 4.11 -20.86
C ALA A 64 10.35 4.59 -19.40
N VAL A 65 11.52 4.85 -18.80
CA VAL A 65 11.65 5.44 -17.46
C VAL A 65 10.97 6.81 -17.39
N PHE A 66 11.30 7.69 -18.35
CA PHE A 66 10.69 9.02 -18.41
C PHE A 66 9.17 8.95 -18.67
N ALA A 67 8.74 8.06 -19.57
CA ALA A 67 7.32 7.85 -19.86
C ALA A 67 6.56 7.36 -18.63
N ASN A 68 7.11 6.38 -17.89
CA ASN A 68 6.51 5.92 -16.63
C ASN A 68 6.37 7.07 -15.62
N GLY A 69 7.45 7.80 -15.34
CA GLY A 69 7.42 8.92 -14.39
C GLY A 69 6.45 10.03 -14.80
N LEU A 70 6.41 10.38 -16.07
CA LEU A 70 5.50 11.40 -16.61
C LEU A 70 4.04 10.95 -16.51
N LEU A 71 3.73 9.75 -16.97
CA LEU A 71 2.36 9.21 -16.95
C LEU A 71 1.85 9.04 -15.51
N TYR A 72 2.70 8.52 -14.62
CA TYR A 72 2.37 8.40 -13.21
C TYR A 72 2.12 9.77 -12.58
N GLY A 73 3.00 10.75 -12.81
CA GLY A 73 2.85 12.12 -12.31
C GLY A 73 1.58 12.82 -12.83
N ILE A 74 1.26 12.68 -14.12
CA ILE A 74 0.02 13.20 -14.71
C ILE A 74 -1.20 12.53 -14.06
N GLY A 75 -1.18 11.20 -13.91
CA GLY A 75 -2.26 10.45 -13.27
C GLY A 75 -2.52 10.92 -11.84
N LEU A 76 -1.48 11.04 -11.01
CA LEU A 76 -1.61 11.57 -9.66
C LEU A 76 -2.09 13.03 -9.65
N GLY A 77 -1.61 13.88 -10.54
CA GLY A 77 -2.08 15.27 -10.67
C GLY A 77 -3.60 15.35 -10.88
N VAL A 78 -4.13 14.50 -11.77
CA VAL A 78 -5.58 14.42 -12.04
C VAL A 78 -6.37 14.04 -10.79
N THR A 79 -5.93 13.04 -10.03
CA THR A 79 -6.63 12.61 -8.81
C THR A 79 -6.46 13.59 -7.66
N HIS A 80 -5.32 14.22 -7.48
CA HIS A 80 -5.11 15.24 -6.46
C HIS A 80 -6.01 16.46 -6.65
N ILE A 81 -6.14 16.95 -7.91
CA ILE A 81 -7.06 18.06 -8.22
C ILE A 81 -8.52 17.63 -7.96
N SER A 82 -8.87 16.42 -8.36
CA SER A 82 -10.23 15.89 -8.15
C SER A 82 -10.54 15.69 -6.66
N GLU A 83 -9.59 15.21 -5.88
CA GLU A 83 -9.70 15.03 -4.43
C GLU A 83 -9.89 16.39 -3.73
N ALA A 84 -9.08 17.39 -4.06
CA ALA A 84 -9.20 18.73 -3.49
C ALA A 84 -10.60 19.33 -3.75
N ASN A 85 -11.12 19.18 -4.97
CA ASN A 85 -12.46 19.61 -5.32
C ASN A 85 -13.54 18.82 -4.58
N LEU A 86 -13.40 17.51 -4.44
CA LEU A 86 -14.33 16.67 -3.70
C LEU A 86 -14.35 17.07 -2.22
N ARG A 87 -13.19 17.24 -1.59
CA ARG A 87 -13.05 17.67 -0.21
C ARG A 87 -13.67 19.04 0.03
N TYR A 88 -13.45 19.98 -0.89
CA TYR A 88 -14.10 21.29 -0.83
C TYR A 88 -15.63 21.18 -0.88
N GLN A 89 -16.17 20.37 -1.80
CA GLN A 89 -17.63 20.16 -1.91
C GLN A 89 -18.21 19.50 -0.64
N LEU A 90 -17.52 18.52 -0.08
CA LEU A 90 -17.96 17.85 1.16
C LEU A 90 -17.97 18.83 2.33
N ARG A 91 -16.90 19.60 2.52
CA ARG A 91 -16.84 20.63 3.57
C ARG A 91 -17.96 21.67 3.40
N ARG A 92 -18.16 22.15 2.20
CA ARG A 92 -19.23 23.10 1.90
C ARG A 92 -20.60 22.53 2.24
N ARG A 93 -20.90 21.29 1.88
CA ARG A 93 -22.18 20.63 2.21
C ARG A 93 -22.34 20.45 3.72
N LEU A 94 -21.30 20.07 4.43
CA LEU A 94 -21.33 19.93 5.89
C LEU A 94 -21.62 21.28 6.57
N VAL A 95 -20.92 22.33 6.19
CA VAL A 95 -21.15 23.69 6.75
C VAL A 95 -22.57 24.17 6.44
N GLN A 96 -23.08 23.95 5.23
CA GLN A 96 -24.47 24.28 4.87
C GLN A 96 -25.49 23.45 5.68
N ALA A 97 -25.19 22.19 5.95
CA ALA A 97 -26.05 21.34 6.78
C ALA A 97 -26.06 21.84 8.24
N PHE A 98 -24.93 22.20 8.81
CA PHE A 98 -24.85 22.79 10.16
C PHE A 98 -25.63 24.10 10.26
N GLY A 99 -25.61 24.96 9.22
CA GLY A 99 -26.41 26.21 9.21
C GLY A 99 -27.92 25.99 9.15
N ARG A 100 -28.40 24.75 8.91
CA ARG A 100 -29.84 24.41 8.87
C ARG A 100 -30.29 23.61 10.09
N ILE A 101 -29.39 23.15 10.94
CA ILE A 101 -29.71 22.40 12.16
C ILE A 101 -30.15 23.38 13.25
N PRO A 102 -31.20 23.05 14.04
CA PRO A 102 -31.61 23.87 15.19
C PRO A 102 -30.46 24.09 16.18
N LEU A 103 -30.33 25.33 16.69
CA LEU A 103 -29.26 25.73 17.62
C LEU A 103 -29.10 24.78 18.80
N GLY A 104 -30.20 24.31 19.40
CA GLY A 104 -30.14 23.39 20.54
C GLY A 104 -29.47 22.05 20.26
N ARG A 105 -29.38 21.63 18.99
CA ARG A 105 -28.60 20.43 18.60
C ARG A 105 -27.10 20.78 18.40
N VAL A 106 -26.82 21.96 17.91
CA VAL A 106 -25.44 22.45 17.73
C VAL A 106 -24.79 22.64 19.09
N ASP A 107 -25.51 23.19 20.06
CA ASP A 107 -25.02 23.45 21.44
C ASP A 107 -24.70 22.13 22.19
N GLN A 108 -25.39 21.02 21.85
CA GLN A 108 -25.10 19.69 22.39
C GLN A 108 -23.86 19.02 21.76
N THR A 109 -23.35 19.59 20.66
CA THR A 109 -22.18 19.04 19.95
C THR A 109 -20.97 19.89 20.25
N SER A 110 -19.90 19.28 20.78
CA SER A 110 -18.68 20.02 21.05
C SER A 110 -18.08 20.62 19.78
N SER A 111 -17.52 21.81 19.88
CA SER A 111 -16.80 22.46 18.76
C SER A 111 -15.68 21.58 18.18
N GLY A 112 -15.04 20.77 19.03
CA GLY A 112 -14.05 19.80 18.62
C GLY A 112 -14.62 18.70 17.73
N SER A 113 -15.83 18.20 18.03
CA SER A 113 -16.52 17.19 17.19
C SER A 113 -16.91 17.75 15.82
N ILE A 114 -17.39 18.99 15.79
CA ILE A 114 -17.73 19.68 14.53
C ILE A 114 -16.47 19.89 13.70
N ARG A 115 -15.38 20.36 14.30
CA ARG A 115 -14.09 20.51 13.62
C ARG A 115 -13.60 19.19 13.07
N LYS A 116 -13.65 18.10 13.88
CA LYS A 116 -13.25 16.76 13.45
C LYS A 116 -14.02 16.33 12.21
N MET A 117 -15.37 16.43 12.22
CA MET A 117 -16.20 16.07 11.07
C MET A 117 -15.86 16.88 9.82
N VAL A 118 -15.69 18.20 9.95
CA VAL A 118 -15.47 19.08 8.79
C VAL A 118 -14.02 19.00 8.28
N CYS A 119 -13.04 18.86 9.15
CA CYS A 119 -11.62 18.93 8.79
C CYS A 119 -11.00 17.55 8.65
N ASP A 120 -11.05 16.73 9.70
CA ASP A 120 -10.26 15.50 9.81
C ASP A 120 -10.92 14.34 9.06
N ASP A 121 -12.24 14.13 9.25
CA ASP A 121 -12.96 13.04 8.57
C ASP A 121 -13.05 13.29 7.04
N THR A 122 -13.14 14.56 6.60
CA THR A 122 -13.05 14.86 5.17
C THR A 122 -11.64 14.71 4.60
N ALA A 123 -10.60 14.88 5.41
CA ALA A 123 -9.22 14.65 4.98
C ALA A 123 -8.89 13.16 4.85
N ALA A 124 -9.57 12.27 5.59
CA ALA A 124 -9.37 10.83 5.51
C ALA A 124 -9.66 10.23 4.11
N ILE A 125 -10.43 10.94 3.26
CA ILE A 125 -10.72 10.54 1.89
C ILE A 125 -9.50 10.67 0.96
N HIS A 126 -8.48 11.44 1.36
CA HIS A 126 -7.31 11.75 0.54
C HIS A 126 -6.64 10.49 -0.03
N THR A 127 -6.23 9.58 0.84
CA THR A 127 -5.55 8.34 0.40
C THR A 127 -6.39 7.49 -0.55
N LEU A 128 -7.70 7.41 -0.29
CA LEU A 128 -8.61 6.61 -1.10
C LEU A 128 -8.80 7.19 -2.52
N VAL A 129 -8.88 8.51 -2.66
CA VAL A 129 -9.17 9.16 -3.95
C VAL A 129 -7.90 9.55 -4.69
N ALA A 130 -6.91 10.10 -3.98
CA ALA A 130 -5.69 10.61 -4.59
C ALA A 130 -4.71 9.51 -5.00
N HIS A 131 -4.56 8.46 -4.19
CA HIS A 131 -3.49 7.47 -4.35
C HIS A 131 -3.98 6.09 -4.78
N LEU A 132 -5.03 5.54 -4.13
CA LEU A 132 -5.39 4.13 -4.28
C LEU A 132 -5.57 3.69 -5.75
N ALA A 133 -6.26 4.49 -6.57
CA ALA A 133 -6.52 4.12 -7.96
C ALA A 133 -5.23 4.16 -8.80
N GLY A 134 -4.40 5.20 -8.63
CA GLY A 134 -3.15 5.39 -9.38
C GLY A 134 -2.10 4.36 -9.00
N ASP A 135 -1.81 4.24 -7.73
CA ASP A 135 -0.75 3.35 -7.20
C ASP A 135 -1.09 1.89 -7.45
N ALA A 136 -2.34 1.48 -7.14
CA ALA A 136 -2.77 0.11 -7.36
C ALA A 136 -2.72 -0.28 -8.84
N MET A 137 -3.21 0.56 -9.74
CA MET A 137 -3.23 0.23 -11.17
C MET A 137 -1.82 0.24 -11.77
N ASN A 138 -0.96 1.16 -11.39
CA ASN A 138 0.45 1.16 -11.80
C ASN A 138 1.14 -0.15 -11.39
N SER A 139 1.02 -0.53 -10.11
CA SER A 139 1.65 -1.74 -9.56
C SER A 139 1.06 -3.04 -10.13
N ILE A 140 -0.27 -3.14 -10.21
CA ILE A 140 -0.95 -4.33 -10.78
C ILE A 140 -0.58 -4.50 -12.25
N THR A 141 -0.54 -3.42 -13.03
CA THR A 141 -0.19 -3.51 -14.45
C THR A 141 1.26 -3.90 -14.62
N ALA A 142 2.19 -3.32 -13.86
CA ALA A 142 3.60 -3.72 -13.88
C ALA A 142 3.75 -5.21 -13.54
N LEU A 143 3.04 -5.70 -12.52
CA LEU A 143 3.04 -7.11 -12.16
C LEU A 143 2.53 -8.01 -13.30
N VAL A 144 1.36 -7.68 -13.85
CA VAL A 144 0.73 -8.48 -14.92
C VAL A 144 1.59 -8.51 -16.18
N VAL A 145 2.14 -7.36 -16.59
CA VAL A 145 3.01 -7.26 -17.77
C VAL A 145 4.33 -7.98 -17.52
N GLY A 146 4.92 -7.83 -16.32
CA GLY A 146 6.17 -8.53 -15.98
C GLY A 146 6.00 -10.04 -15.92
N ILE A 147 4.92 -10.55 -15.30
CA ILE A 147 4.60 -11.98 -15.32
C ILE A 147 4.33 -12.45 -16.75
N GLY A 148 3.56 -11.68 -17.53
CA GLY A 148 3.30 -12.00 -18.94
C GLY A 148 4.56 -12.12 -19.78
N TYR A 149 5.54 -11.23 -19.55
CA TYR A 149 6.84 -11.30 -20.21
C TYR A 149 7.62 -12.56 -19.78
N LEU A 150 7.68 -12.87 -18.48
CA LEU A 150 8.35 -14.09 -18.01
C LEU A 150 7.67 -15.37 -18.53
N MET A 151 6.33 -15.39 -18.62
CA MET A 151 5.58 -16.48 -19.21
C MET A 151 5.87 -16.66 -20.71
N TRP A 152 6.12 -15.56 -21.41
CA TRP A 152 6.53 -15.60 -22.82
C TRP A 152 7.97 -16.13 -22.99
N VAL A 153 8.88 -15.81 -22.05
CA VAL A 153 10.27 -16.31 -22.07
C VAL A 153 10.31 -17.82 -21.77
N ASP A 154 9.75 -18.23 -20.65
CA ASP A 154 9.60 -19.62 -20.25
C ASP A 154 8.44 -19.79 -19.26
N TRP A 155 7.35 -20.39 -19.73
CA TRP A 155 6.16 -20.54 -18.92
C TRP A 155 6.31 -21.57 -17.80
N GLN A 156 7.12 -22.62 -17.99
CA GLN A 156 7.31 -23.68 -17.00
C GLN A 156 8.09 -23.18 -15.79
N LEU A 157 9.19 -22.47 -16.04
CA LEU A 157 9.98 -21.84 -14.99
C LEU A 157 9.18 -20.75 -14.26
N THR A 158 8.42 -19.93 -15.00
CA THR A 158 7.56 -18.90 -14.41
C THR A 158 6.53 -19.50 -13.49
N LEU A 159 5.82 -20.55 -13.90
CA LEU A 159 4.83 -21.23 -13.05
C LEU A 159 5.48 -21.89 -11.83
N LEU A 160 6.67 -22.46 -11.96
CA LEU A 160 7.40 -23.02 -10.84
C LEU A 160 7.75 -21.95 -9.79
N ILE A 161 8.29 -20.80 -10.22
CA ILE A 161 8.63 -19.69 -9.34
C ILE A 161 7.38 -19.12 -8.68
N LEU A 162 6.31 -18.85 -9.43
CA LEU A 162 5.03 -18.37 -8.89
C LEU A 162 4.43 -19.40 -7.92
N GLY A 163 4.49 -20.68 -8.22
CA GLY A 163 4.04 -21.75 -7.32
C GLY A 163 4.77 -21.75 -5.98
N VAL A 164 6.10 -21.58 -6.01
CA VAL A 164 6.92 -21.42 -4.80
C VAL A 164 6.52 -20.18 -4.02
N TRP A 165 6.32 -19.03 -4.68
CA TRP A 165 5.92 -17.80 -4.01
C TRP A 165 4.51 -17.88 -3.41
N VAL A 166 3.56 -18.46 -4.12
CA VAL A 166 2.20 -18.71 -3.61
C VAL A 166 2.24 -19.65 -2.41
N LEU A 167 3.03 -20.72 -2.48
CA LEU A 167 3.18 -21.66 -1.36
C LEU A 167 3.73 -20.98 -0.12
N ILE A 168 4.80 -20.20 -0.25
CA ILE A 168 5.39 -19.44 0.87
C ILE A 168 4.36 -18.46 1.42
N PHE A 169 3.67 -17.71 0.56
CA PHE A 169 2.65 -16.76 0.97
C PHE A 169 1.50 -17.43 1.74
N VAL A 170 0.99 -18.54 1.25
CA VAL A 170 -0.10 -19.29 1.89
C VAL A 170 0.35 -19.86 3.25
N VAL A 171 1.55 -20.41 3.34
CA VAL A 171 2.08 -20.95 4.60
C VAL A 171 2.27 -19.81 5.62
N VAL A 172 2.88 -18.70 5.23
CA VAL A 172 3.15 -17.58 6.13
C VAL A 172 1.84 -16.92 6.57
N THR A 173 0.92 -16.61 5.64
CA THR A 173 -0.37 -16.01 5.99
C THR A 173 -1.26 -16.96 6.79
N GLY A 174 -1.28 -18.24 6.47
CA GLY A 174 -2.05 -19.25 7.21
C GLY A 174 -1.59 -19.42 8.66
N THR A 175 -0.28 -19.31 8.92
CA THR A 175 0.27 -19.32 10.29
C THR A 175 0.02 -18.01 11.02
N MET A 176 0.05 -16.88 10.32
CA MET A 176 -0.14 -15.53 10.86
C MET A 176 -1.60 -15.24 11.23
N MET A 177 -2.56 -15.66 10.40
CA MET A 177 -3.99 -15.37 10.60
C MET A 177 -4.56 -16.01 11.88
N ARG A 178 -3.90 -17.05 12.42
CA ARG A 178 -4.31 -17.68 13.66
C ARG A 178 -4.05 -16.73 14.85
N GLY A 179 -5.11 -16.19 15.43
CA GLY A 179 -5.07 -15.27 16.57
C GLY A 179 -4.80 -13.80 16.25
N PHE A 180 -4.46 -13.45 15.00
CA PHE A 180 -4.18 -12.06 14.61
C PHE A 180 -5.41 -11.15 14.77
N SER A 181 -6.58 -11.62 14.36
CA SER A 181 -7.83 -10.87 14.48
C SER A 181 -8.18 -10.58 15.95
N GLU A 182 -8.02 -11.56 16.83
CA GLU A 182 -8.28 -11.42 18.26
C GLU A 182 -7.27 -10.46 18.92
N SER A 183 -5.98 -10.65 18.66
CA SER A 183 -4.93 -9.76 19.17
C SER A 183 -5.11 -8.31 18.70
N THR A 184 -5.53 -8.10 17.45
CA THR A 184 -5.79 -6.76 16.91
C THR A 184 -7.04 -6.13 17.53
N SER A 185 -8.08 -6.92 17.80
CA SER A 185 -9.29 -6.47 18.50
C SER A 185 -8.97 -6.04 19.93
N GLN A 186 -8.19 -6.85 20.67
CA GLN A 186 -7.74 -6.53 22.04
C GLN A 186 -6.89 -5.26 22.07
N PHE A 187 -5.96 -5.09 21.12
CA PHE A 187 -5.15 -3.88 20.99
C PHE A 187 -6.02 -2.63 20.72
N SER A 188 -7.01 -2.75 19.82
CA SER A 188 -7.95 -1.66 19.51
C SER A 188 -8.80 -1.28 20.73
N SER A 189 -9.28 -2.27 21.48
CA SER A 189 -10.05 -2.03 22.71
C SER A 189 -9.21 -1.37 23.79
N ALA A 190 -7.99 -1.84 24.02
CA ALA A 190 -7.08 -1.24 24.99
C ALA A 190 -6.71 0.21 24.63
N LYS A 191 -6.52 0.50 23.32
CA LYS A 191 -6.29 1.86 22.82
C LYS A 191 -7.49 2.77 23.08
N THR A 192 -8.71 2.26 22.89
CA THR A 192 -9.94 3.02 23.15
C THR A 192 -10.10 3.31 24.64
N GLU A 193 -9.82 2.33 25.51
CA GLU A 193 -9.88 2.51 26.97
C GLU A 193 -8.85 3.56 27.44
N LEU A 194 -7.62 3.51 26.93
CA LEU A 194 -6.61 4.53 27.25
C LEU A 194 -7.05 5.92 26.77
N SER A 195 -7.62 6.02 25.56
CA SER A 195 -8.14 7.28 25.03
C SER A 195 -9.25 7.83 25.91
N ALA A 196 -10.20 7.01 26.33
CA ALA A 196 -11.28 7.41 27.22
C ALA A 196 -10.76 7.90 28.59
N ALA A 197 -9.82 7.16 29.20
CA ALA A 197 -9.20 7.57 30.45
C ALA A 197 -8.40 8.88 30.33
N THR A 198 -7.77 9.11 29.17
CA THR A 198 -7.05 10.36 28.87
C THR A 198 -8.01 11.54 28.78
N VAL A 199 -9.11 11.40 28.03
CA VAL A 199 -10.14 12.43 27.88
C VAL A 199 -10.76 12.77 29.25
N GLU A 200 -11.14 11.75 30.02
CA GLU A 200 -11.71 11.91 31.35
C GLU A 200 -10.76 12.69 32.30
N MET A 201 -9.44 12.36 32.25
CA MET A 201 -8.45 13.07 33.05
C MET A 201 -8.27 14.54 32.63
N VAL A 202 -8.35 14.84 31.32
CA VAL A 202 -8.18 16.20 30.79
C VAL A 202 -9.45 17.04 31.01
N GLU A 203 -10.63 16.50 30.72
CA GLU A 203 -11.89 17.22 30.91
C GLU A 203 -12.21 17.43 32.41
N GLY A 204 -11.93 16.41 33.23
CA GLY A 204 -12.14 16.46 34.68
C GLY A 204 -11.05 17.19 35.48
N ILE A 205 -10.09 17.82 34.82
CA ILE A 205 -8.91 18.43 35.51
C ILE A 205 -9.32 19.52 36.53
N LYS A 206 -10.42 20.24 36.27
CA LYS A 206 -10.93 21.28 37.16
C LYS A 206 -11.50 20.67 38.45
N GLU A 207 -12.31 19.62 38.32
CA GLU A 207 -12.89 18.86 39.41
C GLU A 207 -11.81 18.14 40.22
N ILE A 208 -10.85 17.50 39.52
CA ILE A 208 -9.69 16.85 40.13
C ILE A 208 -8.91 17.84 41.01
N LYS A 209 -8.68 19.08 40.55
CA LYS A 209 -7.98 20.11 41.30
C LYS A 209 -8.82 20.63 42.45
N ASN A 210 -10.12 20.87 42.25
CA ASN A 210 -11.00 21.41 43.27
C ASN A 210 -11.23 20.45 44.44
N PHE A 211 -11.39 19.15 44.16
CA PHE A 211 -11.66 18.11 45.17
C PHE A 211 -10.42 17.37 45.62
N GLN A 212 -9.22 17.78 45.20
CA GLN A 212 -7.96 17.09 45.47
C GLN A 212 -7.97 15.57 45.12
N ALA A 213 -8.84 15.18 44.19
CA ALA A 213 -9.03 13.79 43.75
C ALA A 213 -7.98 13.30 42.74
N ALA A 214 -6.83 13.97 42.68
CA ALA A 214 -5.74 13.68 41.75
C ALA A 214 -5.24 12.23 41.84
N ALA A 215 -5.27 11.63 43.03
CA ALA A 215 -4.82 10.25 43.22
C ALA A 215 -5.74 9.24 42.52
N THR A 216 -7.06 9.43 42.57
CA THR A 216 -8.04 8.47 41.99
C THR A 216 -8.05 8.56 40.46
N ALA A 217 -8.06 9.77 39.89
CA ALA A 217 -8.02 9.96 38.43
C ALA A 217 -6.68 9.45 37.84
N ARG A 218 -5.58 9.71 38.52
CA ARG A 218 -4.25 9.19 38.16
C ARG A 218 -4.21 7.67 38.19
N THR A 219 -4.82 7.03 39.17
CA THR A 219 -4.86 5.57 39.30
C THR A 219 -5.58 4.92 38.13
N ARG A 220 -6.71 5.48 37.67
CA ARG A 220 -7.47 4.98 36.53
C ARG A 220 -6.70 5.12 35.22
N PHE A 221 -6.10 6.29 34.99
CA PHE A 221 -5.23 6.53 33.83
C PHE A 221 -4.01 5.58 33.83
N ASP A 222 -3.31 5.45 34.97
CA ASP A 222 -2.15 4.58 35.09
C ASP A 222 -2.51 3.10 34.87
N LYS A 223 -3.70 2.67 35.31
CA LYS A 223 -4.21 1.31 35.02
C LYS A 223 -4.45 1.11 33.51
N ALA A 224 -5.16 2.01 32.86
CA ALA A 224 -5.41 1.95 31.42
C ALA A 224 -4.10 2.00 30.63
N ARG A 225 -3.15 2.84 31.03
CA ARG A 225 -1.82 2.96 30.42
C ARG A 225 -1.02 1.65 30.52
N ARG A 226 -1.00 1.03 31.72
CA ARG A 226 -0.31 -0.26 31.92
C ARG A 226 -0.97 -1.36 31.09
N TYR A 227 -2.28 -1.45 31.14
CA TYR A 227 -3.04 -2.42 30.34
C TYR A 227 -2.76 -2.27 28.84
N PHE A 228 -2.80 -1.03 28.33
CA PHE A 228 -2.46 -0.76 26.92
C PHE A 228 -1.01 -1.15 26.60
N ALA A 229 -0.07 -0.86 27.49
CA ALA A 229 1.35 -1.24 27.30
C ALA A 229 1.49 -2.77 27.21
N ASP A 230 0.86 -3.51 28.13
CA ASP A 230 0.94 -4.98 28.17
C ASP A 230 0.31 -5.61 26.90
N ILE A 231 -0.87 -5.14 26.50
CA ILE A 231 -1.53 -5.59 25.26
C ILE A 231 -0.70 -5.22 24.01
N SER A 232 -0.09 -4.02 24.01
CA SER A 232 0.79 -3.60 22.91
C SER A 232 2.01 -4.51 22.77
N TYR A 233 2.61 -4.91 23.89
CA TYR A 233 3.72 -5.87 23.91
C TYR A 233 3.29 -7.23 23.37
N GLN A 234 2.14 -7.74 23.81
CA GLN A 234 1.60 -9.02 23.34
C GLN A 234 1.27 -8.97 21.83
N TRP A 235 0.64 -7.89 21.39
CA TRP A 235 0.33 -7.68 19.98
C TRP A 235 1.61 -7.61 19.13
N LEU A 236 2.61 -6.86 19.57
CA LEU A 236 3.90 -6.75 18.89
C LEU A 236 4.64 -8.10 18.83
N ALA A 237 4.63 -8.87 19.92
CA ALA A 237 5.24 -10.20 19.96
C ALA A 237 4.51 -11.19 19.03
N ALA A 238 3.18 -11.13 18.97
CA ALA A 238 2.38 -11.99 18.10
C ALA A 238 2.48 -11.60 16.61
N SER A 239 2.53 -10.29 16.31
CA SER A 239 2.49 -9.76 14.93
C SER A 239 3.88 -9.52 14.34
N GLY A 240 4.89 -9.23 15.17
CA GLY A 240 6.20 -8.77 14.72
C GLY A 240 6.97 -9.81 13.91
N LYS A 241 7.00 -11.06 14.35
CA LYS A 241 7.69 -12.13 13.60
C LYS A 241 7.04 -12.41 12.24
N PRO A 242 5.71 -12.65 12.15
CA PRO A 242 5.05 -12.82 10.85
C PRO A 242 5.24 -11.63 9.92
N MET A 243 5.11 -10.40 10.46
CA MET A 243 5.27 -9.19 9.67
C MET A 243 6.71 -9.03 9.16
N ALA A 244 7.72 -9.35 9.98
CA ALA A 244 9.12 -9.37 9.57
C ALA A 244 9.38 -10.41 8.46
N ILE A 245 8.79 -11.60 8.56
CA ILE A 245 8.92 -12.64 7.52
C ILE A 245 8.29 -12.16 6.21
N ILE A 246 7.07 -11.60 6.25
CA ILE A 246 6.40 -11.07 5.06
C ILE A 246 7.23 -9.94 4.44
N SER A 247 7.67 -8.97 5.25
CA SER A 247 8.49 -7.85 4.76
C SER A 247 9.82 -8.32 4.18
N SER A 248 10.44 -9.33 4.79
CA SER A 248 11.68 -9.90 4.29
C SER A 248 11.49 -10.63 2.96
N PHE A 249 10.31 -11.24 2.74
CA PHE A 249 10.00 -11.93 1.49
C PHE A 249 10.01 -11.00 0.27
N PHE A 250 9.64 -9.73 0.45
CA PHE A 250 9.69 -8.72 -0.60
C PHE A 250 11.09 -8.09 -0.80
N GLN A 251 12.09 -8.48 0.01
CA GLN A 251 13.45 -7.96 -0.17
C GLN A 251 14.11 -8.57 -1.42
N PRO A 252 14.79 -7.77 -2.25
CA PRO A 252 15.46 -8.23 -3.47
C PRO A 252 16.37 -9.45 -3.27
N ALA A 253 17.11 -9.49 -2.16
CA ALA A 253 17.99 -10.62 -1.84
C ALA A 253 17.23 -11.93 -1.64
N VAL A 254 16.08 -11.91 -0.95
CA VAL A 254 15.26 -13.11 -0.73
C VAL A 254 14.61 -13.57 -2.02
N ILE A 255 14.14 -12.63 -2.85
CA ILE A 255 13.60 -12.91 -4.16
C ILE A 255 14.64 -13.60 -5.03
N LEU A 256 15.88 -13.06 -5.08
CA LEU A 256 16.99 -13.71 -5.80
C LEU A 256 17.25 -15.13 -5.33
N VAL A 257 17.27 -15.36 -4.00
CA VAL A 257 17.46 -16.69 -3.43
C VAL A 257 16.33 -17.66 -3.82
N THR A 258 15.12 -17.18 -4.01
CA THR A 258 13.99 -18.03 -4.45
C THR A 258 13.97 -18.30 -5.95
N ILE A 259 14.48 -17.38 -6.75
CA ILE A 259 14.55 -17.48 -8.22
C ILE A 259 15.77 -18.28 -8.69
N ALA A 260 16.94 -18.06 -8.07
CA ALA A 260 18.21 -18.60 -8.55
C ALA A 260 18.24 -20.14 -8.61
N PRO A 261 17.84 -20.91 -7.58
CA PRO A 261 17.92 -22.38 -7.66
C PRO A 261 17.09 -22.98 -8.80
N PRO A 262 15.79 -22.65 -8.98
CA PRO A 262 15.04 -23.20 -10.11
C PRO A 262 15.58 -22.76 -11.46
N THR A 263 16.05 -21.50 -11.59
CA THR A 263 16.62 -21.01 -12.84
C THR A 263 17.92 -21.74 -13.19
N VAL A 264 18.84 -21.89 -12.24
CA VAL A 264 20.09 -22.65 -12.44
C VAL A 264 19.80 -24.10 -12.76
N TRP A 265 18.79 -24.69 -12.12
CA TRP A 265 18.38 -26.06 -12.41
C TRP A 265 17.88 -26.23 -13.87
N PHE A 266 17.04 -25.30 -14.35
CA PHE A 266 16.57 -25.31 -15.74
C PHE A 266 17.70 -25.15 -16.72
N VAL A 267 18.66 -24.25 -16.47
CA VAL A 267 19.85 -24.09 -17.30
C VAL A 267 20.72 -25.35 -17.28
N SER A 268 20.93 -26.00 -16.13
CA SER A 268 21.72 -27.21 -15.99
C SER A 268 21.14 -28.44 -16.70
N LYS A 269 19.85 -28.41 -17.02
CA LYS A 269 19.14 -29.44 -17.76
C LYS A 269 18.98 -29.12 -19.25
N ASP A 270 19.58 -28.05 -19.73
CA ASP A 270 19.44 -27.54 -21.09
C ASP A 270 17.97 -27.22 -21.48
N TRP A 271 17.10 -26.98 -20.47
CA TRP A 271 15.71 -26.58 -20.70
C TRP A 271 15.57 -25.10 -20.96
N LEU A 272 16.51 -24.29 -20.46
CA LEU A 272 16.59 -22.85 -20.63
C LEU A 272 17.99 -22.46 -21.11
N GLU A 273 18.06 -21.71 -22.20
CA GLU A 273 19.34 -21.12 -22.65
C GLU A 273 19.86 -20.11 -21.61
N PRO A 274 21.15 -20.10 -21.25
CA PRO A 274 21.70 -19.21 -20.22
C PRO A 274 21.37 -17.72 -20.38
N ALA A 275 21.27 -17.23 -21.63
CA ALA A 275 20.91 -15.86 -21.91
C ALA A 275 19.49 -15.50 -21.42
N TYR A 276 18.57 -16.45 -21.46
CA TYR A 276 17.18 -16.30 -21.00
C TYR A 276 17.00 -16.47 -19.47
N ALA A 277 18.07 -16.78 -18.73
CA ALA A 277 18.02 -16.73 -17.27
C ALA A 277 17.95 -15.26 -16.74
N LEU A 278 18.56 -14.33 -17.47
CA LEU A 278 18.62 -12.90 -17.09
C LEU A 278 17.25 -12.25 -16.86
N PRO A 279 16.23 -12.46 -17.71
CA PRO A 279 14.88 -11.96 -17.46
C PRO A 279 14.33 -12.31 -16.07
N PHE A 280 14.52 -13.55 -15.63
CA PHE A 280 14.03 -14.00 -14.33
C PHE A 280 14.70 -13.26 -13.18
N PHE A 281 15.99 -12.98 -13.27
CA PHE A 281 16.70 -12.20 -12.25
C PHE A 281 16.33 -10.71 -12.29
N MET A 282 16.23 -10.10 -13.45
CA MET A 282 15.97 -8.66 -13.58
C MET A 282 14.49 -8.34 -13.34
N VAL A 283 13.60 -8.95 -14.11
CA VAL A 283 12.16 -8.70 -13.97
C VAL A 283 11.63 -9.27 -12.66
N GLY A 284 12.02 -10.51 -12.30
CA GLY A 284 11.55 -11.14 -11.07
C GLY A 284 11.87 -10.34 -9.82
N VAL A 285 13.05 -9.70 -9.73
CA VAL A 285 13.42 -8.80 -8.62
C VAL A 285 12.63 -7.50 -8.67
N GLY A 286 12.33 -6.99 -9.86
CA GLY A 286 11.57 -5.75 -10.05
C GLY A 286 10.07 -5.87 -9.73
N LEU A 287 9.47 -7.08 -9.88
CA LEU A 287 8.04 -7.28 -9.72
C LEU A 287 7.47 -6.84 -8.37
N PRO A 288 8.08 -7.20 -7.22
CA PRO A 288 7.52 -6.85 -5.90
C PRO A 288 7.77 -5.41 -5.46
N VAL A 289 8.71 -4.69 -6.08
CA VAL A 289 9.08 -3.32 -5.69
C VAL A 289 7.90 -2.35 -5.79
N GLY A 290 6.94 -2.61 -6.68
CA GLY A 290 5.71 -1.81 -6.80
C GLY A 290 4.71 -1.97 -5.65
N PHE A 291 4.94 -2.89 -4.70
CA PHE A 291 4.06 -3.15 -3.55
C PHE A 291 4.65 -2.69 -2.20
N LEU A 292 5.89 -2.19 -2.20
CA LEU A 292 6.56 -1.58 -1.05
C LEU A 292 6.36 -0.07 -1.02
#